data_5448aae7d9bcf1e79ff64136bb8ee7e9
#
_entry.id   5448aae7d9bcf1e79ff64136bb8ee7e9
#
_cell.length_a   1.000
_cell.length_b   1.000
_cell.length_c   1.000
_cell.angle_alpha   90.00
_cell.angle_beta   90.00
_cell.angle_gamma   90.00
#
_symmetry.space_group_name_H-M   'P 1'
#
loop_
_entity.id
_entity.type
_entity.pdbx_description
1 polymer ?
#
loop_
_entity_poly.entity_id
_entity_poly.type
_entity_poly.pdbx_seq_one_letter_code
_entity_poly.pdbx_strand_id
1 'polypeptide(L)'
;MGKMNIIACPIDGLYVIEPHVFQDERGYFYETYNERDMIAAGLDMHFVQDNESMSAKGVLRGLHFQLRHPQGKLVRALQGRVYDVAVDIRPGSPTFGRYCGVELSAENKRQFYISPGFAHGYLTLSKRAVFAYKVTDFYHPEDEAGIAWNDPQIGIAWPEIAGNEGIMADGTPLLINARDRKWPRLQQLQREGDFE
;
A
#
# COMPACT_ATOMS: atom_id res chain seq x y z
N MET A 1 -4.85 6.16 27.36
CA MET A 1 -4.27 5.93 26.03
C MET A 1 -5.41 5.69 25.05
N GLY A 2 -5.42 6.36 23.93
CA GLY A 2 -6.52 6.28 22.96
C GLY A 2 -6.44 4.97 22.20
N LYS A 3 -7.57 4.29 22.07
CA LYS A 3 -7.68 3.11 21.22
C LYS A 3 -7.60 3.54 19.77
N MET A 4 -6.85 2.81 18.95
CA MET A 4 -6.88 2.95 17.50
C MET A 4 -8.24 2.49 16.98
N ASN A 5 -8.82 3.23 16.03
CA ASN A 5 -10.00 2.78 15.30
C ASN A 5 -9.53 1.95 14.11
N ILE A 6 -9.84 0.64 14.12
CA ILE A 6 -9.43 -0.31 13.07
C ILE A 6 -10.66 -0.65 12.24
N ILE A 7 -10.62 -0.29 10.96
CA ILE A 7 -11.73 -0.40 10.02
C ILE A 7 -11.37 -1.47 8.97
N ALA A 8 -12.10 -2.55 8.94
CA ALA A 8 -11.94 -3.57 7.91
C ALA A 8 -12.35 -3.03 6.53
N CYS A 9 -11.53 -3.27 5.52
CA CYS A 9 -11.90 -3.03 4.13
C CYS A 9 -12.83 -4.14 3.60
N PRO A 10 -13.49 -3.93 2.45
CA PRO A 10 -14.35 -4.96 1.83
C PRO A 10 -13.61 -6.23 1.39
N ILE A 11 -12.28 -6.22 1.38
CA ILE A 11 -11.41 -7.36 1.09
C ILE A 11 -10.76 -7.80 2.40
N ASP A 12 -11.00 -9.03 2.80
CA ASP A 12 -10.43 -9.60 4.03
C ASP A 12 -8.90 -9.57 4.02
N GLY A 13 -8.31 -9.19 5.15
CA GLY A 13 -6.85 -9.00 5.29
C GLY A 13 -6.39 -7.56 5.05
N LEU A 14 -7.28 -6.62 4.73
CA LEU A 14 -6.99 -5.20 4.56
C LEU A 14 -7.71 -4.34 5.61
N TYR A 15 -6.98 -3.45 6.27
CA TYR A 15 -7.52 -2.62 7.35
C TYR A 15 -7.00 -1.19 7.29
N VAL A 16 -7.91 -0.23 7.37
CA VAL A 16 -7.56 1.17 7.61
C VAL A 16 -7.49 1.39 9.12
N ILE A 17 -6.40 2.01 9.57
CA ILE A 17 -6.18 2.30 10.99
C ILE A 17 -6.17 3.81 11.17
N GLU A 18 -7.10 4.31 11.98
CA GLU A 18 -7.20 5.71 12.35
C GLU A 18 -6.73 5.87 13.79
N PRO A 19 -5.55 6.46 14.03
CA PRO A 19 -5.05 6.68 15.37
C PRO A 19 -5.85 7.77 16.09
N HIS A 20 -5.98 7.67 17.40
CA HIS A 20 -6.46 8.79 18.21
C HIS A 20 -5.36 9.85 18.33
N VAL A 21 -5.60 11.04 17.79
CA VAL A 21 -4.63 12.15 17.79
C VAL A 21 -4.96 13.10 18.94
N PHE A 22 -4.03 13.29 19.86
CA PHE A 22 -4.08 14.30 20.92
C PHE A 22 -3.43 15.57 20.39
N GLN A 23 -4.13 16.71 20.47
CA GLN A 23 -3.64 17.99 19.98
C GLN A 23 -3.78 19.06 21.04
N ASP A 24 -2.73 19.89 21.21
CA ASP A 24 -2.71 21.08 22.06
C ASP A 24 -1.86 22.19 21.40
N GLU A 25 -1.57 23.26 22.14
CA GLU A 25 -0.77 24.41 21.67
C GLU A 25 0.67 24.06 21.28
N ARG A 26 1.21 22.91 21.72
CA ARG A 26 2.57 22.43 21.37
C ARG A 26 2.59 21.64 20.08
N GLY A 27 1.42 21.25 19.53
CA GLY A 27 1.27 20.40 18.36
C GLY A 27 0.42 19.16 18.65
N TYR A 28 0.84 18.00 18.17
CA TYR A 28 0.09 16.76 18.34
C TYR A 28 0.96 15.60 18.81
N PHE A 29 0.29 14.63 19.45
CA PHE A 29 0.85 13.34 19.83
C PHE A 29 -0.15 12.24 19.47
N TYR A 30 0.32 11.10 18.95
CA TYR A 30 -0.46 9.88 18.79
C TYR A 30 0.45 8.66 18.77
N GLU A 31 -0.09 7.51 19.14
CA GLU A 31 0.56 6.21 18.96
C GLU A 31 0.43 5.79 17.49
N THR A 32 1.55 5.49 16.86
CA THR A 32 1.56 5.01 15.46
C THR A 32 1.45 3.50 15.35
N TYR A 33 1.77 2.79 16.42
CA TYR A 33 1.67 1.36 16.58
C TYR A 33 1.58 1.01 18.06
N ASN A 34 0.67 0.11 18.39
CA ASN A 34 0.57 -0.48 19.72
C ASN A 34 0.20 -1.96 19.55
N GLU A 35 1.15 -2.84 19.83
CA GLU A 35 1.01 -4.29 19.62
C GLU A 35 -0.22 -4.87 20.35
N ARG A 36 -0.48 -4.41 21.59
CA ARG A 36 -1.63 -4.90 22.38
C ARG A 36 -2.96 -4.54 21.73
N ASP A 37 -3.07 -3.31 21.20
CA ASP A 37 -4.30 -2.84 20.56
C ASP A 37 -4.50 -3.59 19.23
N MET A 38 -3.43 -3.88 18.48
CA MET A 38 -3.48 -4.67 17.26
C MET A 38 -3.90 -6.12 17.53
N ILE A 39 -3.27 -6.79 18.49
CA ILE A 39 -3.65 -8.16 18.90
C ILE A 39 -5.11 -8.20 19.39
N ALA A 40 -5.53 -7.22 20.18
CA ALA A 40 -6.92 -7.14 20.66
C ALA A 40 -7.94 -6.96 19.52
N ALA A 41 -7.52 -6.41 18.36
CA ALA A 41 -8.32 -6.30 17.16
C ALA A 41 -8.19 -7.52 16.23
N GLY A 42 -7.48 -8.57 16.63
CA GLY A 42 -7.26 -9.79 15.83
C GLY A 42 -6.12 -9.65 14.81
N LEU A 43 -5.32 -8.60 14.91
CA LEU A 43 -4.18 -8.34 14.02
C LEU A 43 -2.87 -8.67 14.78
N ASP A 44 -2.54 -9.96 14.83
CA ASP A 44 -1.28 -10.44 15.41
C ASP A 44 -0.19 -10.42 14.33
N MET A 45 0.62 -9.35 14.34
CA MET A 45 1.68 -9.13 13.36
C MET A 45 2.99 -8.79 14.05
N HIS A 46 4.06 -9.45 13.61
CA HIS A 46 5.42 -9.15 14.07
C HIS A 46 6.19 -8.44 12.97
N PHE A 47 6.67 -7.21 13.24
CA PHE A 47 7.43 -6.43 12.26
C PHE A 47 8.93 -6.59 12.49
N VAL A 48 9.67 -6.83 11.41
CA VAL A 48 11.12 -7.10 11.44
C VAL A 48 11.96 -6.04 10.75
N GLN A 49 11.34 -5.16 9.93
CA GLN A 49 12.05 -4.13 9.18
C GLN A 49 11.17 -2.89 9.00
N ASP A 50 11.78 -1.71 9.14
CA ASP A 50 11.18 -0.41 8.84
C ASP A 50 11.83 0.20 7.61
N ASN A 51 11.02 0.84 6.76
CA ASN A 51 11.47 1.49 5.54
C ASN A 51 10.88 2.90 5.44
N GLU A 52 11.63 3.80 4.83
CA GLU A 52 11.17 5.14 4.48
C GLU A 52 11.55 5.47 3.04
N SER A 53 10.67 6.16 2.34
CA SER A 53 10.94 6.68 0.99
C SER A 53 10.37 8.08 0.82
N MET A 54 11.02 8.89 -0.01
CA MET A 54 10.53 10.19 -0.43
C MET A 54 10.25 10.16 -1.92
N SER A 55 9.12 10.71 -2.34
CA SER A 55 8.67 10.74 -3.73
C SER A 55 8.08 12.11 -4.09
N ALA A 56 8.35 12.57 -5.32
CA ALA A 56 7.71 13.75 -5.90
C ALA A 56 6.32 13.40 -6.45
N LYS A 57 5.50 14.41 -6.73
CA LYS A 57 4.19 14.25 -7.38
C LYS A 57 4.33 13.43 -8.68
N GLY A 58 3.37 12.54 -8.93
CA GLY A 58 3.34 11.67 -10.09
C GLY A 58 4.24 10.44 -9.99
N VAL A 59 5.06 10.29 -8.93
CA VAL A 59 5.77 9.03 -8.71
C VAL A 59 4.78 7.94 -8.34
N LEU A 60 4.79 6.86 -9.15
CA LEU A 60 4.08 5.62 -8.88
C LEU A 60 5.09 4.50 -8.64
N ARG A 61 4.94 3.79 -7.53
CA ARG A 61 5.75 2.62 -7.17
C ARG A 61 4.84 1.41 -7.02
N GLY A 62 5.20 0.32 -7.65
CA GLY A 62 4.44 -0.93 -7.54
C GLY A 62 3.93 -1.45 -8.88
N LEU A 63 3.05 -2.42 -8.84
CA LEU A 63 2.56 -3.15 -7.65
C LEU A 63 3.53 -4.28 -7.31
N HIS A 64 4.05 -4.31 -6.10
CA HIS A 64 5.09 -5.25 -5.67
C HIS A 64 4.59 -6.26 -4.64
N PHE A 65 5.14 -7.46 -4.70
CA PHE A 65 4.99 -8.51 -3.68
C PHE A 65 6.22 -9.42 -3.69
N GLN A 66 6.34 -10.29 -2.71
CA GLN A 66 7.31 -11.38 -2.67
C GLN A 66 6.58 -12.71 -2.76
N LEU A 67 7.09 -13.64 -3.56
CA LEU A 67 6.42 -14.92 -3.87
C LEU A 67 6.49 -15.91 -2.70
N ARG A 68 7.72 -16.19 -2.23
CA ARG A 68 8.01 -17.21 -1.20
C ARG A 68 8.07 -16.65 0.21
N HIS A 69 8.34 -15.35 0.34
CA HIS A 69 8.47 -14.62 1.61
C HIS A 69 7.49 -13.44 1.64
N PRO A 70 6.16 -13.71 1.57
CA PRO A 70 5.17 -12.65 1.45
C PRO A 70 5.15 -11.74 2.68
N GLN A 71 5.29 -10.46 2.46
CA GLN A 71 5.33 -9.44 3.50
C GLN A 71 3.94 -8.88 3.81
N GLY A 72 3.53 -8.90 5.08
CA GLY A 72 2.53 -7.97 5.59
C GLY A 72 3.13 -6.57 5.74
N LYS A 73 2.34 -5.53 5.53
CA LYS A 73 2.82 -4.14 5.54
C LYS A 73 1.90 -3.25 6.35
N LEU A 74 2.49 -2.39 7.20
CA LEU A 74 1.78 -1.30 7.86
C LEU A 74 2.35 0.02 7.35
N VAL A 75 1.58 0.73 6.53
CA VAL A 75 2.05 1.87 5.75
C VAL A 75 1.37 3.18 6.17
N ARG A 76 2.09 4.31 6.05
CA ARG A 76 1.57 5.66 6.34
C ARG A 76 2.35 6.76 5.62
N ALA A 77 1.74 7.91 5.40
CA ALA A 77 2.41 9.11 4.96
C ALA A 77 2.85 9.96 6.16
N LEU A 78 4.16 10.27 6.23
CA LEU A 78 4.74 11.18 7.24
C LEU A 78 4.64 12.63 6.79
N GLN A 79 4.71 12.85 5.46
CA GLN A 79 4.55 14.15 4.82
C GLN A 79 3.80 13.99 3.52
N GLY A 80 2.95 14.96 3.20
CA GLY A 80 2.20 14.98 1.95
C GLY A 80 1.08 13.95 1.91
N ARG A 81 0.75 13.52 0.68
CA ARG A 81 -0.43 12.71 0.39
C ARG A 81 -0.13 11.71 -0.70
N VAL A 82 -0.56 10.46 -0.48
CA VAL A 82 -0.46 9.38 -1.46
C VAL A 82 -1.81 8.67 -1.58
N TYR A 83 -2.06 8.03 -2.72
CA TYR A 83 -3.09 7.03 -2.88
C TYR A 83 -2.43 5.65 -2.87
N ASP A 84 -2.71 4.90 -1.83
CA ASP A 84 -2.14 3.58 -1.57
C ASP A 84 -3.10 2.48 -2.02
N VAL A 85 -2.59 1.44 -2.66
CA VAL A 85 -3.40 0.38 -3.28
C VAL A 85 -2.85 -0.98 -2.90
N ALA A 86 -3.75 -1.87 -2.47
CA ALA A 86 -3.49 -3.29 -2.29
C ALA A 86 -4.42 -4.12 -3.18
N VAL A 87 -3.86 -5.05 -3.95
CA VAL A 87 -4.58 -5.98 -4.84
C VAL A 87 -4.48 -7.38 -4.27
N ASP A 88 -5.61 -8.04 -4.09
CA ASP A 88 -5.66 -9.43 -3.63
C ASP A 88 -5.11 -10.37 -4.71
N ILE A 89 -4.02 -11.06 -4.37
CA ILE A 89 -3.38 -12.05 -5.26
C ILE A 89 -3.32 -13.44 -4.61
N ARG A 90 -4.08 -13.67 -3.54
CA ARG A 90 -4.11 -14.94 -2.83
C ARG A 90 -4.83 -16.01 -3.66
N PRO A 91 -4.19 -17.16 -3.94
CA PRO A 91 -4.81 -18.26 -4.67
C PRO A 91 -6.12 -18.70 -4.00
N GLY A 92 -7.16 -18.91 -4.81
CA GLY A 92 -8.46 -19.35 -4.33
C GLY A 92 -9.28 -18.31 -3.55
N SER A 93 -8.78 -17.09 -3.38
CA SER A 93 -9.54 -16.01 -2.73
C SER A 93 -10.77 -15.62 -3.54
N PRO A 94 -11.95 -15.45 -2.91
CA PRO A 94 -13.15 -14.95 -3.60
C PRO A 94 -13.00 -13.51 -4.10
N THR A 95 -11.98 -12.80 -3.65
CA THR A 95 -11.66 -11.43 -4.04
C THR A 95 -10.37 -11.34 -4.87
N PHE A 96 -9.86 -12.46 -5.38
CA PHE A 96 -8.68 -12.49 -6.25
C PHE A 96 -8.81 -11.48 -7.41
N GLY A 97 -7.78 -10.64 -7.60
CA GLY A 97 -7.75 -9.59 -8.61
C GLY A 97 -8.53 -8.32 -8.25
N ARG A 98 -9.25 -8.30 -7.13
CA ARG A 98 -9.90 -7.07 -6.62
C ARG A 98 -8.90 -6.24 -5.82
N TYR A 99 -9.13 -4.93 -5.75
CA TYR A 99 -8.27 -4.03 -5.01
C TYR A 99 -9.03 -3.18 -3.99
N CYS A 100 -8.31 -2.70 -2.99
CA CYS A 100 -8.71 -1.62 -2.10
C CYS A 100 -7.71 -0.47 -2.23
N GLY A 101 -8.22 0.76 -2.39
CA GLY A 101 -7.40 1.96 -2.46
C GLY A 101 -7.74 2.91 -1.33
N VAL A 102 -6.73 3.49 -0.70
CA VAL A 102 -6.85 4.37 0.47
C VAL A 102 -5.99 5.60 0.29
N GLU A 103 -6.57 6.78 0.53
CA GLU A 103 -5.77 7.99 0.63
C GLU A 103 -5.13 8.08 2.02
N LEU A 104 -3.79 8.16 2.04
CA LEU A 104 -2.98 8.35 3.24
C LEU A 104 -2.30 9.71 3.18
N SER A 105 -2.39 10.48 4.26
CA SER A 105 -1.74 11.79 4.32
C SER A 105 -1.21 12.12 5.71
N ALA A 106 -0.28 13.08 5.76
CA ALA A 106 0.21 13.64 7.01
C ALA A 106 -0.90 14.33 7.81
N GLU A 107 -1.99 14.77 7.16
CA GLU A 107 -3.14 15.43 7.77
C GLU A 107 -4.11 14.42 8.37
N ASN A 108 -4.50 13.39 7.60
CA ASN A 108 -5.49 12.41 8.07
C ASN A 108 -4.92 11.38 9.05
N LYS A 109 -3.59 11.25 9.14
CA LYS A 109 -2.87 10.32 10.03
C LYS A 109 -3.23 8.83 9.83
N ARG A 110 -4.02 8.51 8.81
CA ARG A 110 -4.42 7.14 8.52
C ARG A 110 -3.21 6.28 8.21
N GLN A 111 -3.34 5.03 8.59
CA GLN A 111 -2.42 3.96 8.19
C GLN A 111 -3.22 2.87 7.47
N PHE A 112 -2.56 2.12 6.64
CA PHE A 112 -3.15 1.00 5.94
C PHE A 112 -2.37 -0.28 6.29
N TYR A 113 -3.04 -1.26 6.86
CA TYR A 113 -2.48 -2.58 7.07
C TYR A 113 -2.90 -3.50 5.93
N ILE A 114 -1.90 -4.14 5.33
CA ILE A 114 -1.99 -5.03 4.20
C ILE A 114 -1.39 -6.36 4.64
N SER A 115 -2.21 -7.41 4.74
CA SER A 115 -1.73 -8.75 5.08
C SER A 115 -0.80 -9.33 4.01
N PRO A 116 -0.01 -10.38 4.30
CA PRO A 116 0.67 -11.15 3.27
C PRO A 116 -0.30 -11.66 2.18
N GLY A 117 0.19 -11.78 0.94
CA GLY A 117 -0.62 -12.25 -0.19
C GLY A 117 -1.33 -11.14 -0.97
N PHE A 118 -0.86 -9.91 -0.84
CA PHE A 118 -1.33 -8.77 -1.63
C PHE A 118 -0.19 -8.14 -2.43
N ALA A 119 -0.49 -7.71 -3.66
CA ALA A 119 0.39 -6.81 -4.41
C ALA A 119 0.10 -5.37 -3.97
N HIS A 120 1.16 -4.61 -3.70
CA HIS A 120 1.08 -3.29 -3.09
C HIS A 120 1.79 -2.22 -3.90
N GLY A 121 1.20 -1.04 -3.97
CA GLY A 121 1.81 0.13 -4.60
C GLY A 121 1.12 1.42 -4.21
N TYR A 122 1.73 2.56 -4.57
CA TYR A 122 1.13 3.85 -4.29
C TYR A 122 1.48 4.91 -5.36
N LEU A 123 0.60 5.89 -5.49
CA LEU A 123 0.77 7.08 -6.31
C LEU A 123 0.92 8.31 -5.39
N THR A 124 1.95 9.13 -5.65
CA THR A 124 2.16 10.39 -4.92
C THR A 124 1.30 11.50 -5.52
N LEU A 125 0.38 12.05 -4.71
CA LEU A 125 -0.60 13.07 -5.12
C LEU A 125 -0.14 14.50 -4.80
N SER A 126 0.61 14.71 -3.72
CA SER A 126 1.14 16.01 -3.32
C SER A 126 2.49 16.31 -3.98
N LYS A 127 2.93 17.58 -3.96
CA LYS A 127 4.24 18.00 -4.50
C LYS A 127 5.39 17.11 -4.04
N ARG A 128 5.32 16.63 -2.81
CA ARG A 128 6.25 15.69 -2.17
C ARG A 128 5.49 14.86 -1.15
N ALA A 129 5.83 13.59 -1.03
CA ALA A 129 5.39 12.75 0.07
C ALA A 129 6.59 12.00 0.68
N VAL A 130 6.60 11.88 2.01
CA VAL A 130 7.47 10.95 2.75
C VAL A 130 6.58 9.81 3.23
N PHE A 131 6.91 8.61 2.84
CA PHE A 131 6.14 7.40 3.05
C PHE A 131 6.96 6.40 3.85
N ALA A 132 6.42 5.97 4.98
CA ALA A 132 7.06 5.02 5.88
C ALA A 132 6.21 3.75 6.02
N TYR A 133 6.87 2.60 6.15
CA TYR A 133 6.19 1.32 6.33
C TYR A 133 7.02 0.31 7.11
N LYS A 134 6.32 -0.48 7.92
CA LYS A 134 6.83 -1.65 8.61
C LYS A 134 6.47 -2.90 7.81
N VAL A 135 7.33 -3.91 7.83
CA VAL A 135 7.09 -5.19 7.13
C VAL A 135 7.31 -6.38 8.06
N THR A 136 6.54 -7.46 7.82
CA THR A 136 6.54 -8.68 8.65
C THR A 136 7.61 -9.69 8.25
N ASP A 137 8.27 -9.50 7.11
CA ASP A 137 9.40 -10.32 6.66
C ASP A 137 10.45 -9.43 6.01
N PHE A 138 11.69 -9.91 5.91
CA PHE A 138 12.78 -9.16 5.28
C PHE A 138 12.58 -9.00 3.78
N TYR A 139 13.24 -8.00 3.22
CA TYR A 139 13.27 -7.82 1.78
C TYR A 139 14.22 -8.82 1.12
N HIS A 140 13.68 -9.60 0.19
CA HIS A 140 14.38 -10.59 -0.63
C HIS A 140 14.34 -10.13 -2.10
N PRO A 141 15.40 -9.49 -2.61
CA PRO A 141 15.43 -8.97 -3.99
C PRO A 141 15.17 -10.03 -5.06
N GLU A 142 15.63 -11.26 -4.81
CA GLU A 142 15.48 -12.42 -5.70
C GLU A 142 14.08 -13.03 -5.70
N ASP A 143 13.25 -12.63 -4.74
CA ASP A 143 11.87 -13.10 -4.56
C ASP A 143 10.84 -12.05 -4.98
N GLU A 144 11.31 -10.85 -5.37
CA GLU A 144 10.43 -9.75 -5.73
C GLU A 144 9.76 -9.98 -7.08
N ALA A 145 8.45 -9.89 -7.07
CA ALA A 145 7.59 -9.91 -8.24
C ALA A 145 6.64 -8.69 -8.25
N GLY A 146 5.91 -8.52 -9.33
CA GLY A 146 4.97 -7.41 -9.44
C GLY A 146 3.92 -7.60 -10.51
N ILE A 147 2.93 -6.72 -10.50
CA ILE A 147 1.85 -6.65 -11.48
C ILE A 147 1.81 -5.26 -12.10
N ALA A 148 1.47 -5.17 -13.37
CA ALA A 148 1.30 -3.92 -14.07
C ALA A 148 0.29 -3.00 -13.35
N TRP A 149 0.70 -1.79 -13.00
CA TRP A 149 -0.11 -0.79 -12.30
C TRP A 149 -1.40 -0.41 -13.04
N ASN A 150 -1.40 -0.54 -14.37
CA ASN A 150 -2.50 -0.22 -15.28
C ASN A 150 -3.16 -1.48 -15.87
N ASP A 151 -3.13 -2.58 -15.15
CA ASP A 151 -3.80 -3.81 -15.57
C ASP A 151 -5.30 -3.57 -15.74
N PRO A 152 -5.87 -3.76 -16.96
CA PRO A 152 -7.28 -3.49 -17.22
C PRO A 152 -8.23 -4.49 -16.54
N GLN A 153 -7.76 -5.68 -16.17
CA GLN A 153 -8.55 -6.68 -15.45
C GLN A 153 -8.75 -6.26 -13.99
N ILE A 154 -7.72 -5.69 -13.37
CA ILE A 154 -7.81 -5.13 -12.02
C ILE A 154 -8.58 -3.81 -12.05
N GLY A 155 -8.31 -2.96 -13.05
CA GLY A 155 -9.05 -1.72 -13.28
C GLY A 155 -8.89 -0.69 -12.16
N ILE A 156 -7.67 -0.52 -11.61
CA ILE A 156 -7.44 0.44 -10.51
C ILE A 156 -7.82 1.85 -10.97
N ALA A 157 -8.77 2.46 -10.29
CA ALA A 157 -9.14 3.86 -10.47
C ALA A 157 -8.14 4.77 -9.74
N TRP A 158 -6.98 4.96 -10.35
CA TRP A 158 -5.97 5.89 -9.81
C TRP A 158 -6.50 7.33 -9.84
N PRO A 159 -6.58 8.02 -8.69
CA PRO A 159 -7.01 9.41 -8.69
C PRO A 159 -6.02 10.31 -9.44
N GLU A 160 -6.53 11.37 -10.02
CA GLU A 160 -5.73 12.37 -10.73
C GLU A 160 -4.92 11.83 -11.94
N ILE A 161 -5.13 10.59 -12.39
CA ILE A 161 -4.55 10.09 -13.65
C ILE A 161 -5.55 10.32 -14.79
N ALA A 162 -5.08 10.98 -15.86
CA ALA A 162 -5.87 11.18 -17.07
C ALA A 162 -5.72 9.96 -18.00
N GLY A 163 -6.75 9.13 -18.08
CA GLY A 163 -6.76 7.95 -18.95
C GLY A 163 -5.65 6.94 -18.63
N ASN A 164 -5.15 6.25 -19.66
CA ASN A 164 -4.06 5.26 -19.53
C ASN A 164 -2.70 5.77 -20.04
N GLU A 165 -2.56 7.08 -20.22
CA GLU A 165 -1.43 7.67 -20.95
C GLU A 165 -0.20 7.98 -20.07
N GLY A 166 -0.24 7.65 -18.79
CA GLY A 166 0.89 7.90 -17.89
C GLY A 166 1.08 9.39 -17.56
N ILE A 167 -0.01 10.16 -17.55
CA ILE A 167 -0.05 11.59 -17.25
C ILE A 167 -1.12 11.84 -16.20
N MET A 168 -0.84 12.69 -15.21
CA MET A 168 -1.82 13.15 -14.24
C MET A 168 -2.75 14.20 -14.86
N ALA A 169 -3.91 14.41 -14.26
CA ALA A 169 -4.94 15.36 -14.76
C ALA A 169 -4.44 16.82 -14.86
N ASP A 170 -3.41 17.20 -14.11
CA ASP A 170 -2.77 18.52 -14.17
C ASP A 170 -1.58 18.58 -15.16
N GLY A 171 -1.37 17.53 -15.97
CA GLY A 171 -0.29 17.46 -16.94
C GLY A 171 1.05 16.94 -16.37
N THR A 172 1.14 16.66 -15.07
CA THR A 172 2.34 16.09 -14.47
C THR A 172 2.60 14.68 -15.04
N PRO A 173 3.79 14.36 -15.58
CA PRO A 173 4.11 13.03 -16.05
C PRO A 173 4.15 12.02 -14.90
N LEU A 174 3.67 10.78 -15.14
CA LEU A 174 3.90 9.67 -14.22
C LEU A 174 5.37 9.26 -14.26
N LEU A 175 5.98 9.23 -13.09
CA LEU A 175 7.35 8.78 -12.89
C LEU A 175 7.34 7.36 -12.34
N ILE A 176 7.56 6.40 -13.22
CA ILE A 176 7.61 4.97 -12.91
C ILE A 176 9.00 4.48 -13.29
N ASN A 177 9.66 3.71 -12.41
CA ASN A 177 10.98 3.18 -12.71
C ASN A 177 10.94 2.13 -13.85
N ALA A 178 12.10 1.80 -14.42
CA ALA A 178 12.18 0.89 -15.57
C ALA A 178 11.71 -0.54 -15.27
N ARG A 179 11.85 -0.98 -14.00
CA ARG A 179 11.38 -2.29 -13.55
C ARG A 179 9.86 -2.32 -13.46
N ASP A 180 9.25 -1.35 -12.78
CA ASP A 180 7.81 -1.30 -12.54
C ASP A 180 7.00 -1.10 -13.84
N ARG A 181 7.64 -0.56 -14.88
CA ARG A 181 7.04 -0.49 -16.23
C ARG A 181 6.95 -1.84 -16.95
N LYS A 182 7.70 -2.85 -16.51
CA LYS A 182 7.82 -4.15 -17.19
C LYS A 182 7.05 -5.26 -16.50
N TRP A 183 6.42 -4.99 -15.37
CA TRP A 183 5.65 -6.00 -14.66
C TRP A 183 4.56 -6.60 -15.55
N PRO A 184 4.36 -7.92 -15.50
CA PRO A 184 3.34 -8.62 -16.28
C PRO A 184 1.94 -8.22 -15.81
N ARG A 185 0.95 -8.55 -16.61
CA ARG A 185 -0.46 -8.48 -16.23
C ARG A 185 -0.83 -9.66 -15.35
N LEU A 186 -1.85 -9.50 -14.50
CA LEU A 186 -2.33 -10.52 -13.57
C LEU A 186 -2.62 -11.88 -14.29
N GLN A 187 -3.22 -11.82 -15.47
CA GLN A 187 -3.51 -13.03 -16.26
C GLN A 187 -2.24 -13.80 -16.69
N GLN A 188 -1.12 -13.13 -16.88
CA GLN A 188 0.15 -13.76 -17.25
C GLN A 188 0.76 -14.52 -16.07
N LEU A 189 0.74 -13.92 -14.88
CA LEU A 189 1.19 -14.57 -13.64
C LEU A 189 0.42 -15.86 -13.33
N GLN A 190 -0.90 -15.86 -13.54
CA GLN A 190 -1.73 -17.05 -13.34
C GLN A 190 -1.35 -18.22 -14.28
N ARG A 191 -0.87 -17.94 -15.48
CA ARG A 191 -0.47 -18.97 -16.47
C ARG A 191 0.90 -19.55 -16.21
N GLU A 192 1.77 -18.81 -15.56
CA GLU A 192 3.17 -19.21 -15.27
C GLU A 192 3.27 -20.03 -13.97
N GLY A 193 2.16 -20.25 -13.25
CA GLY A 193 2.12 -21.07 -12.03
C GLY A 193 2.74 -20.40 -10.81
N ASP A 194 2.99 -19.10 -10.88
CA ASP A 194 3.57 -18.33 -9.77
C ASP A 194 2.65 -18.22 -8.53
N PHE A 195 1.45 -18.82 -8.60
CA PHE A 195 0.42 -18.79 -7.56
C PHE A 195 -0.11 -20.19 -7.18
N GLU A 196 0.71 -21.24 -7.33
CA GLU A 196 0.36 -22.58 -6.80
C GLU A 196 0.67 -22.74 -5.31
#